data_3d7181f6f60ae967c518af7cc1e879e1
#
_entry.id   3d7181f6f60ae967c518af7cc1e879e1
#
_cell.length_a   1.000
_cell.length_b   1.000
_cell.length_c   1.000
_cell.angle_alpha   90.00
_cell.angle_beta   90.00
_cell.angle_gamma   90.00
#
_symmetry.space_group_name_H-M   'P 1'
#
loop_
_entity.id
_entity.type
_entity.pdbx_description
1 polymer ?
#
loop_
_entity_poly.entity_id
_entity_poly.type
_entity_poly.pdbx_seq_one_letter_code
_entity_poly.pdbx_strand_id
1 'polypeptide(L)' 'MKRGNFIRELVDAGRYLKRHGKRHDLYANPLDGKQAPVPRRPEIKDALCQLIRKQLGL' A
#
# COMPACT_ATOMS: atom_id res chain seq x y z
N MET A 1 6.09 -10.14 4.58
CA MET A 1 6.95 -9.06 4.06
C MET A 1 7.00 -7.93 5.07
N LYS A 2 8.16 -7.37 5.30
CA LYS A 2 8.29 -6.22 6.21
C LYS A 2 7.59 -5.01 5.63
N ARG A 3 6.83 -4.30 6.47
CA ARG A 3 6.04 -3.15 6.04
C ARG A 3 6.90 -2.08 5.35
N GLY A 4 8.05 -1.76 5.92
CA GLY A 4 8.94 -0.75 5.33
C GLY A 4 9.39 -1.10 3.92
N ASN A 5 9.69 -2.36 3.66
CA ASN A 5 10.07 -2.83 2.33
C ASN A 5 8.89 -2.75 1.36
N PHE A 6 7.69 -3.09 1.84
CA PHE A 6 6.49 -3.02 1.01
C PHE A 6 6.13 -1.57 0.66
N ILE A 7 6.20 -0.67 1.63
CA ILE A 7 5.97 0.76 1.38
C ILE A 7 6.95 1.30 0.35
N ARG A 8 8.24 0.94 0.47
CA ARG A 8 9.24 1.34 -0.51
C ARG A 8 8.89 0.85 -1.91
N GLU A 9 8.43 -0.40 -2.02
CA GLU A 9 7.99 -0.96 -3.30
C GLU A 9 6.85 -0.13 -3.91
N LEU A 10 5.85 0.25 -3.10
CA LEU A 10 4.72 1.04 -3.58
C LEU A 10 5.17 2.43 -4.03
N VAL A 11 6.02 3.09 -3.25
CA VAL A 11 6.51 4.42 -3.58
C VAL A 11 7.39 4.38 -4.83
N ASP A 12 8.26 3.39 -4.95
CA ASP A 12 9.11 3.22 -6.14
C ASP A 12 8.26 2.98 -7.40
N ALA A 13 7.08 2.38 -7.23
CA ALA A 13 6.14 2.16 -8.33
C ALA A 13 5.21 3.36 -8.57
N GLY A 14 5.47 4.50 -7.93
CA GLY A 14 4.70 5.72 -8.14
C GLY A 14 3.42 5.85 -7.33
N ARG A 15 3.15 4.92 -6.41
CA ARG A 15 2.01 5.02 -5.50
C ARG A 15 2.41 5.90 -4.31
N TYR A 16 1.42 6.57 -3.70
CA TYR A 16 1.74 7.54 -2.66
C TYR A 16 0.77 7.44 -1.49
N LEU A 17 1.22 7.91 -0.33
CA LEU A 17 0.39 8.00 0.86
C LEU A 17 -0.61 9.13 0.68
N LYS A 18 -1.90 8.78 0.60
CA LYS A 18 -2.97 9.76 0.44
C LYS A 18 -3.36 10.38 1.79
N ARG A 19 -3.51 9.54 2.81
CA ARG A 19 -3.83 10.01 4.16
C ARG A 19 -3.56 8.93 5.19
N HIS A 20 -3.40 9.36 6.44
CA HIS A 20 -3.33 8.47 7.59
C HIS A 20 -4.74 8.16 8.09
N GLY A 21 -5.04 6.88 8.30
CA GLY A 21 -6.23 6.43 8.99
C GLY A 21 -5.90 6.02 10.42
N LYS A 22 -6.91 5.51 11.16
CA LYS A 22 -6.71 5.08 12.54
C LYS A 22 -5.75 3.88 12.65
N ARG A 23 -5.95 2.86 11.84
CA ARG A 23 -5.17 1.62 11.87
C ARG A 23 -4.48 1.30 10.56
N HIS A 24 -4.80 2.04 9.53
CA HIS A 24 -4.30 1.84 8.19
C HIS A 24 -3.92 3.17 7.58
N ASP A 25 -2.91 3.15 6.73
CA ASP A 25 -2.58 4.29 5.89
C ASP A 25 -3.16 4.04 4.50
N LEU A 26 -3.83 5.03 3.93
CA LEU A 26 -4.45 4.90 2.63
C LEU A 26 -3.46 5.31 1.55
N TYR A 27 -3.08 4.35 0.71
CA TYR A 27 -2.23 4.60 -0.45
C TYR A 27 -3.07 4.70 -1.71
N ALA A 28 -2.58 5.44 -2.69
CA ALA A 28 -3.31 5.68 -3.92
C ALA A 28 -2.42 5.57 -5.14
N ASN A 29 -3.06 5.19 -6.26
CA ASN A 29 -2.45 5.20 -7.57
C ASN A 29 -2.86 6.51 -8.26
N PRO A 30 -1.90 7.41 -8.58
CA PRO A 30 -2.22 8.70 -9.19
C PRO A 30 -2.76 8.58 -10.63
N LEU A 31 -2.55 7.45 -11.27
CA LEU A 31 -2.96 7.26 -12.67
C LEU A 31 -4.46 7.00 -12.83
N ASP A 32 -5.07 6.28 -11.88
CA ASP A 32 -6.49 5.90 -11.97
C ASP A 32 -7.29 6.25 -10.73
N GLY A 33 -6.66 6.79 -9.70
CA GLY A 33 -7.32 7.15 -8.45
C GLY A 33 -7.68 5.98 -7.56
N LYS A 34 -7.30 4.77 -7.90
CA LYS A 34 -7.56 3.60 -7.05
C LYS A 34 -6.79 3.71 -5.75
N GLN A 35 -7.38 3.21 -4.67
CA GLN A 35 -6.84 3.33 -3.33
C GLN A 35 -6.84 1.97 -2.64
N ALA A 36 -5.92 1.80 -1.69
CA ALA A 36 -5.86 0.59 -0.88
C ALA A 36 -5.38 0.92 0.53
N PRO A 37 -6.00 0.32 1.56
CA PRO A 37 -5.53 0.48 2.94
C PRO A 37 -4.32 -0.41 3.19
N VAL A 38 -3.26 0.16 3.74
CA VAL A 38 -2.05 -0.57 4.12
C VAL A 38 -1.99 -0.59 5.65
N PRO A 39 -1.98 -1.78 6.29
CA PRO A 39 -1.95 -1.86 7.73
C PRO A 39 -0.62 -1.36 8.30
N ARG A 40 -0.66 -0.84 9.53
CA ARG A 40 0.54 -0.32 10.21
C ARG A 40 1.30 -1.39 10.97
N ARG A 41 1.02 -2.65 10.73
CA ARG A 41 1.75 -3.75 11.37
C ARG A 41 3.16 -3.84 10.80
N PRO A 42 4.17 -4.20 11.59
CA PRO A 42 5.55 -4.32 11.10
C PRO A 42 5.71 -5.40 10.04
N GLU A 43 4.87 -6.43 10.07
CA GLU A 43 4.83 -7.49 9.07
C GLU A 43 3.48 -7.50 8.37
N ILE A 44 3.48 -7.61 7.05
CA ILE A 44 2.28 -7.75 6.23
C ILE A 44 2.33 -9.10 5.53
N LYS A 45 1.26 -9.89 5.67
CA LYS A 45 1.18 -11.20 5.01
C LYS A 45 1.27 -11.06 3.50
N ASP A 46 1.96 -12.00 2.86
CA ASP A 46 2.18 -11.96 1.42
C ASP A 46 0.89 -11.91 0.62
N ALA A 47 -0.13 -12.66 1.05
CA ALA A 47 -1.43 -12.65 0.39
C ALA A 47 -2.07 -11.25 0.43
N LEU A 48 -1.93 -10.54 1.56
CA LEU A 48 -2.43 -9.18 1.67
C LEU A 48 -1.62 -8.20 0.82
N CYS A 49 -0.31 -8.37 0.76
CA CYS A 49 0.54 -7.58 -0.12
C CYS A 49 0.10 -7.72 -1.59
N GLN A 50 -0.18 -8.94 -2.02
CA GLN A 50 -0.65 -9.18 -3.38
C GLN A 50 -2.00 -8.52 -3.65
N LEU A 51 -2.93 -8.59 -2.69
CA LEU A 51 -4.22 -7.94 -2.81
C LEU A 51 -4.07 -6.41 -2.94
N ILE A 52 -3.23 -5.83 -2.10
CA ILE A 52 -2.97 -4.38 -2.12
C ILE A 52 -2.34 -3.98 -3.46
N ARG A 53 -1.35 -4.74 -3.94
CA ARG A 53 -0.75 -4.49 -5.26
C ARG A 53 -1.81 -4.48 -6.35
N LYS A 54 -2.69 -5.47 -6.33
CA LYS A 54 -3.77 -5.57 -7.33
C LYS A 54 -4.71 -4.37 -7.23
N GLN A 55 -5.09 -3.98 -6.03
CA GLN A 55 -5.95 -2.82 -5.82
C GLN A 55 -5.31 -1.51 -6.29
N LEU A 56 -3.99 -1.44 -6.25
CA LEU A 56 -3.23 -0.26 -6.69
C LEU A 56 -2.73 -0.38 -8.13
N GLY A 57 -3.18 -1.37 -8.87
CA GLY A 57 -2.86 -1.51 -10.29
C GLY A 57 -1.44 -2.04 -10.56
N LEU A 58 -0.88 -2.78 -9.62
CA LEU A 58 0.46 -3.35 -9.76
C LEU A 58 0.42 -4.83 -10.13
#